data_2f7681efb7d8c352080524ad19e0eb71
#
_entry.id   2f7681efb7d8c352080524ad19e0eb71
#
_cell.length_a   1.000
_cell.length_b   1.000
_cell.length_c   1.000
_cell.angle_alpha   90.00
_cell.angle_beta   90.00
_cell.angle_gamma   90.00
#
_symmetry.space_group_name_H-M   'P 1'
#
loop_
_entity.id
_entity.type
_entity.pdbx_description
1 polymer ?
#
loop_
_entity_poly.entity_id
_entity_poly.type
_entity_poly.pdbx_seq_one_letter_code
_entity_poly.pdbx_strand_id
1 'polypeptide(L)'
;MINHQKITDSELLRKIKNAEICFGGNRKLKIYGTLQCASGKRMKRENRVFFLSENEARNNGFRPCGHCMKSEYLKWKNGLI
;
A
#
# COMPACT_ATOMS: atom_id res chain seq x y z
N MET A 1 9.45 2.59 2.84
CA MET A 1 8.60 1.39 2.74
C MET A 1 8.82 0.52 3.97
N ILE A 2 7.73 0.14 4.62
CA ILE A 2 7.79 -0.69 5.83
C ILE A 2 7.31 -2.09 5.51
N ASN A 3 8.14 -3.10 5.80
CA ASN A 3 7.78 -4.49 5.58
C ASN A 3 7.02 -5.03 6.79
N HIS A 4 5.84 -5.63 6.57
CA HIS A 4 4.98 -6.14 7.66
C HIS A 4 5.66 -7.20 8.53
N GLN A 5 6.59 -7.97 7.97
CA GLN A 5 7.33 -8.97 8.74
C GLN A 5 8.28 -8.35 9.76
N LYS A 6 8.69 -7.10 9.56
CA LYS A 6 9.67 -6.41 10.39
C LYS A 6 9.06 -5.48 11.43
N ILE A 7 7.73 -5.46 11.53
CA ILE A 7 7.02 -4.59 12.46
C ILE A 7 6.03 -5.41 13.27
N THR A 8 5.92 -5.12 14.57
CA THR A 8 4.95 -5.80 15.43
C THR A 8 3.55 -5.29 15.17
N ASP A 9 2.53 -6.06 15.54
CA ASP A 9 1.14 -5.66 15.34
C ASP A 9 0.82 -4.40 16.18
N SER A 10 1.39 -4.28 17.37
CA SER A 10 1.21 -3.10 18.23
C SER A 10 1.78 -1.84 17.59
N GLU A 11 2.99 -1.94 17.02
CA GLU A 11 3.62 -0.82 16.34
C GLU A 11 2.85 -0.43 15.09
N LEU A 12 2.38 -1.42 14.34
CA LEU A 12 1.59 -1.20 13.13
C LEU A 12 0.30 -0.44 13.44
N LEU A 13 -0.45 -0.90 14.45
CA LEU A 13 -1.70 -0.25 14.85
C LEU A 13 -1.46 1.19 15.31
N ARG A 14 -0.40 1.42 16.07
CA ARG A 14 -0.04 2.75 16.54
C ARG A 14 0.28 3.69 15.37
N LYS A 15 1.07 3.22 14.40
CA LYS A 15 1.44 4.01 13.23
C LYS A 15 0.25 4.32 12.33
N ILE A 16 -0.68 3.39 12.18
CA ILE A 16 -1.91 3.62 11.45
C ILE A 16 -2.77 4.66 12.16
N LYS A 17 -2.93 4.53 13.46
CA LYS A 17 -3.72 5.46 14.28
C LYS A 17 -3.16 6.87 14.24
N ASN A 18 -1.84 7.01 14.20
CA ASN A 18 -1.16 8.30 14.15
C ASN A 18 -0.99 8.84 12.73
N ALA A 19 -1.59 8.18 11.74
CA ALA A 19 -1.48 8.54 10.33
C ALA A 19 -0.04 8.53 9.79
N GLU A 20 0.84 7.77 10.42
CA GLU A 20 2.21 7.57 9.95
C GLU A 20 2.27 6.54 8.82
N ILE A 21 1.27 5.67 8.73
CA ILE A 21 1.09 4.71 7.65
C ILE A 21 -0.25 4.99 7.02
N CYS A 22 -0.27 5.32 5.74
CA CYS A 22 -1.49 5.71 5.03
C CYS A 22 -1.90 4.73 3.93
N PHE A 23 -0.95 3.96 3.40
CA PHE A 23 -1.21 3.02 2.31
C PHE A 23 -0.54 1.69 2.56
N GLY A 24 -1.13 0.63 2.01
CA GLY A 24 -0.55 -0.70 2.02
C GLY A 24 -0.26 -1.17 0.61
N GLY A 25 0.59 -2.17 0.45
CA GLY A 25 0.92 -2.69 -0.86
C GLY A 25 1.31 -4.15 -0.85
N ASN A 26 1.31 -4.73 -2.05
CA ASN A 26 1.78 -6.08 -2.30
C ASN A 26 3.16 -6.00 -2.95
N ARG A 27 4.18 -6.39 -2.21
CA ARG A 27 5.57 -6.33 -2.65
C ARG A 27 5.82 -7.17 -3.91
N LYS A 28 5.15 -8.33 -4.00
CA LYS A 28 5.35 -9.25 -5.11
C LYS A 28 4.72 -8.75 -6.41
N LEU A 29 3.53 -8.16 -6.32
CA LEU A 29 2.81 -7.65 -7.48
C LEU A 29 3.08 -6.18 -7.78
N LYS A 30 3.72 -5.48 -6.87
CA LYS A 30 4.01 -4.05 -6.99
C LYS A 30 2.73 -3.21 -7.13
N ILE A 31 1.73 -3.53 -6.33
CA ILE A 31 0.45 -2.83 -6.28
C ILE A 31 0.28 -2.21 -4.91
N TYR A 32 -0.09 -0.92 -4.84
CA TYR A 32 -0.43 -0.28 -3.58
C TYR A 32 -1.90 0.17 -3.56
N GLY A 33 -2.46 0.29 -2.38
CA GLY A 33 -3.85 0.73 -2.22
C GLY A 33 -4.11 1.21 -0.81
N THR A 34 -5.38 1.47 -0.51
CA THR A 34 -5.79 1.90 0.82
C THR A 34 -5.61 0.77 1.83
N LEU A 35 -5.47 1.15 3.10
CA LEU A 35 -5.32 0.17 4.19
C LEU A 35 -6.56 -0.72 4.35
N GLN A 36 -7.70 -0.28 3.84
CA GLN A 36 -8.98 -0.99 3.97
C GLN A 36 -9.35 -1.80 2.74
N CYS A 37 -8.47 -1.89 1.76
CA CYS A 37 -8.73 -2.67 0.55
C CYS A 37 -8.93 -4.15 0.89
N ALA A 38 -10.06 -4.72 0.47
CA ALA A 38 -10.39 -6.11 0.73
C ALA A 38 -9.36 -7.08 0.13
N SER A 39 -8.84 -6.77 -1.05
CA SER A 39 -7.80 -7.56 -1.69
C SER A 39 -6.51 -7.55 -0.86
N GLY A 40 -6.16 -6.41 -0.28
CA GLY A 40 -4.98 -6.27 0.56
C GLY A 40 -5.09 -7.07 1.86
N LYS A 41 -6.29 -7.20 2.40
CA LYS A 41 -6.51 -7.93 3.66
C LYS A 41 -6.27 -9.42 3.55
N ARG A 42 -6.35 -9.97 2.34
CA ARG A 42 -6.12 -11.39 2.08
C ARG A 42 -4.67 -11.72 1.80
N MET A 43 -3.84 -10.70 1.74
CA MET A 43 -2.44 -10.84 1.40
C MET A 43 -1.65 -11.47 2.54
N LYS A 44 -0.68 -12.31 2.19
CA LYS A 44 0.23 -12.88 3.19
C LYS A 44 1.09 -11.77 3.79
N ARG A 45 1.37 -11.89 5.09
CA ARG A 45 2.18 -10.91 5.81
C ARG A 45 3.55 -10.67 5.15
N GLU A 46 4.18 -11.72 4.64
CA GLU A 46 5.49 -11.64 3.98
C GLU A 46 5.48 -10.80 2.70
N ASN A 47 4.31 -10.65 2.07
CA ASN A 47 4.15 -9.87 0.83
C ASN A 47 3.60 -8.46 1.10
N ARG A 48 3.21 -8.17 2.33
CA ARG A 48 2.61 -6.89 2.68
C ARG A 48 3.66 -5.87 3.07
N VAL A 49 3.53 -4.68 2.47
CA VAL A 49 4.36 -3.53 2.81
C VAL A 49 3.46 -2.33 3.06
N PHE A 50 4.00 -1.30 3.70
CA PHE A 50 3.26 -0.09 4.04
C PHE A 50 4.03 1.14 3.60
N PHE A 51 3.28 2.18 3.27
CA PHE A 51 3.83 3.45 2.80
C PHE A 51 3.26 4.61 3.58
N LEU A 52 4.07 5.65 3.77
CA LEU A 52 3.65 6.90 4.42
C LEU A 52 2.81 7.75 3.46
N SER A 53 3.05 7.65 2.15
CA SER A 53 2.36 8.44 1.14
C SER A 53 2.30 7.71 -0.19
N GLU A 54 1.45 8.21 -1.09
CA GLU A 54 1.39 7.70 -2.46
C GLU A 54 2.69 7.92 -3.21
N ASN A 55 3.34 9.07 -2.99
CA ASN A 55 4.62 9.37 -3.62
C ASN A 55 5.67 8.33 -3.27
N GLU A 56 5.73 7.91 -2.00
CA GLU A 56 6.64 6.86 -1.57
C GLU A 56 6.37 5.56 -2.32
N ALA A 57 5.09 5.18 -2.44
CA ALA A 57 4.72 3.95 -3.15
C ALA A 57 5.12 4.02 -4.63
N ARG A 58 4.83 5.12 -5.30
CA ARG A 58 5.19 5.30 -6.71
C ARG A 58 6.71 5.32 -6.91
N ASN A 59 7.44 5.97 -6.01
CA ASN A 59 8.90 6.03 -6.07
C ASN A 59 9.54 4.65 -5.89
N ASN A 60 8.83 3.72 -5.27
CA ASN A 60 9.27 2.34 -5.11
C ASN A 60 8.78 1.42 -6.23
N GLY A 61 8.18 1.98 -7.27
CA GLY A 61 7.75 1.23 -8.44
C GLY A 61 6.40 0.55 -8.30
N PHE A 62 5.58 0.95 -7.34
CA PHE A 62 4.24 0.39 -7.14
C PHE A 62 3.21 1.17 -7.95
N ARG A 63 2.22 0.46 -8.50
CA ARG A 63 1.09 1.08 -9.20
C ARG A 63 -0.16 1.09 -8.33
N PRO A 64 -1.11 2.01 -8.57
CA PRO A 64 -2.37 2.05 -7.81
C PRO A 64 -3.20 0.79 -8.03
N CYS A 65 -3.89 0.36 -6.97
CA CYS A 65 -4.82 -0.76 -7.04
C CYS A 65 -6.05 -0.38 -7.87
N GLY A 66 -6.39 -1.19 -8.88
CA GLY A 66 -7.57 -0.95 -9.71
C GLY A 66 -8.89 -1.23 -9.00
N HIS A 67 -8.85 -1.82 -7.80
CA HIS A 67 -10.04 -2.17 -7.03
C HIS A 67 -10.46 -1.07 -6.06
N CYS A 68 -9.52 -0.60 -5.22
CA CYS A 68 -9.83 0.41 -4.20
C CYS A 68 -9.42 1.83 -4.60
N MET A 69 -8.59 1.98 -5.63
CA MET A 69 -8.10 3.27 -6.12
C MET A 69 -8.34 3.39 -7.63
N LYS A 70 -9.57 3.20 -8.03
CA LYS A 70 -9.96 3.12 -9.45
C LYS A 70 -9.56 4.35 -10.26
N SER A 71 -9.79 5.56 -9.73
CA SER A 71 -9.42 6.81 -10.40
C SER A 71 -7.92 6.89 -10.63
N GLU A 72 -7.14 6.61 -9.60
CA GLU A 72 -5.68 6.65 -9.68
C GLU A 72 -5.14 5.57 -10.61
N TYR A 73 -5.76 4.39 -10.60
CA TYR A 73 -5.40 3.31 -11.50
C TYR A 73 -5.62 3.71 -12.96
N LEU A 74 -6.75 4.34 -13.27
CA LEU A 74 -7.04 4.80 -14.62
C LEU A 74 -6.04 5.85 -15.08
N LYS A 75 -5.65 6.78 -14.22
CA LYS A 75 -4.62 7.78 -14.51
C LYS A 75 -3.28 7.11 -14.80
N TRP A 76 -2.90 6.15 -13.98
CA TRP A 76 -1.66 5.40 -14.18
C TRP A 76 -1.68 4.62 -15.49
N LYS A 77 -2.79 3.93 -15.78
CA LYS A 77 -2.96 3.15 -17.00
C LYS A 77 -2.86 4.01 -18.24
N ASN A 78 -3.34 5.26 -18.17
CA ASN A 78 -3.32 6.21 -19.29
C ASN A 78 -2.04 7.04 -19.32
N GLY A 79 -1.08 6.78 -18.45
CA GLY A 79 0.19 7.47 -18.43
C GLY A 79 0.14 8.87 -17.84
N LEU A 80 -0.87 9.18 -17.03
CA LEU A 80 -1.05 10.51 -16.43
C LEU A 80 -0.29 10.65 -15.10
N ILE A 81 0.14 9.55 -14.52
CA ILE A 81 0.95 9.55 -13.29
C ILE A 81 2.00 8.45 -13.36
#